data_20936bb26fb9bfae8834060b46c97300
#
_entry.id   20936bb26fb9bfae8834060b46c97300
#
_cell.length_a   1.000
_cell.length_b   1.000
_cell.length_c   1.000
_cell.angle_alpha   90.00
_cell.angle_beta   90.00
_cell.angle_gamma   90.00
#
_symmetry.space_group_name_H-M   'P 1'
#
loop_
_entity.id
_entity.type
_entity.pdbx_description
1 polymer ?
#
loop_
_entity_poly.entity_id
_entity_poly.type
_entity_poly.pdbx_seq_one_letter_code
_entity_poly.pdbx_strand_id
1 'polypeptide(L)'
;MNQAIYLEIWNYLTKLFNCPVEQGLQNNSPLSHDGIVMTLMPYSEALDQPTYDNEDNVSTIQNSRAFMMQLDFYGEQAFNRANQVAVMWRSAYTTNELQTIQPLYNNQVRNMEFINEQDQYEKRFMLEIALQYNPHYTYTEQSDTDILAPDTSAPF
;
A
#
# COMPACT_ATOMS: atom_id res chain seq x y z
N MET A 1 2.64 -7.96 5.00
CA MET A 1 2.18 -6.56 4.85
C MET A 1 1.97 -6.18 3.40
N ASN A 2 3.01 -6.21 2.58
CA ASN A 2 2.90 -5.75 1.18
C ASN A 2 1.84 -6.51 0.39
N GLN A 3 1.80 -7.84 0.52
CA GLN A 3 0.81 -8.66 -0.19
C GLN A 3 -0.62 -8.33 0.22
N ALA A 4 -0.87 -8.03 1.49
CA ALA A 4 -2.20 -7.63 1.94
C ALA A 4 -2.65 -6.30 1.30
N ILE A 5 -1.74 -5.33 1.20
CA ILE A 5 -2.02 -4.04 0.55
C ILE A 5 -2.31 -4.26 -0.94
N TYR A 6 -1.46 -5.01 -1.64
CA TYR A 6 -1.66 -5.31 -3.06
C TYR A 6 -2.99 -6.01 -3.30
N LEU A 7 -3.34 -6.99 -2.47
CA LEU A 7 -4.58 -7.76 -2.65
C LEU A 7 -5.82 -6.88 -2.48
N GLU A 8 -5.86 -6.01 -1.47
CA GLU A 8 -7.01 -5.12 -1.28
C GLU A 8 -7.17 -4.13 -2.43
N ILE A 9 -6.08 -3.53 -2.88
CA ILE A 9 -6.13 -2.59 -4.01
C ILE A 9 -6.47 -3.33 -5.30
N TRP A 10 -5.94 -4.54 -5.50
CA TRP A 10 -6.29 -5.37 -6.65
C TRP A 10 -7.80 -5.67 -6.68
N ASN A 11 -8.36 -6.08 -5.56
CA ASN A 11 -9.81 -6.34 -5.44
C ASN A 11 -10.63 -5.08 -5.73
N TYR A 12 -10.20 -3.94 -5.20
CA TYR A 12 -10.85 -2.66 -5.43
C TYR A 12 -10.86 -2.28 -6.91
N LEU A 13 -9.71 -2.35 -7.56
CA LEU A 13 -9.56 -1.95 -8.96
C LEU A 13 -10.27 -2.91 -9.91
N THR A 14 -10.19 -4.22 -9.67
CA THR A 14 -10.87 -5.22 -10.51
C THR A 14 -12.38 -5.16 -10.38
N LYS A 15 -12.89 -4.69 -9.25
CA LYS A 15 -14.32 -4.46 -9.06
C LYS A 15 -14.80 -3.21 -9.79
N LEU A 16 -13.96 -2.18 -9.89
CA LEU A 16 -14.27 -0.96 -10.62
C LEU A 16 -14.18 -1.13 -12.14
N PHE A 17 -13.19 -1.89 -12.59
CA PHE A 17 -12.82 -1.95 -14.00
C PHE A 17 -12.73 -3.38 -14.49
N ASN A 18 -13.23 -3.60 -15.71
CA ASN A 18 -13.05 -4.88 -16.39
C ASN A 18 -11.78 -4.82 -17.24
N CYS A 19 -10.63 -4.84 -16.59
CA CYS A 19 -9.33 -4.80 -17.24
C CYS A 19 -8.31 -5.55 -16.40
N PRO A 20 -7.19 -5.98 -16.99
CA PRO A 20 -6.09 -6.56 -16.21
C PRO A 20 -5.54 -5.58 -15.18
N VAL A 21 -5.30 -6.07 -13.97
CA VAL A 21 -4.63 -5.34 -12.90
C VAL A 21 -3.46 -6.20 -12.44
N GLU A 22 -2.27 -5.64 -12.52
CA GLU A 22 -1.04 -6.37 -12.26
C GLU A 22 -0.18 -5.65 -11.22
N GLN A 23 0.62 -6.42 -10.50
CA GLN A 23 1.63 -5.90 -9.60
C GLN A 23 2.89 -5.58 -10.41
N GLY A 24 3.42 -4.37 -10.24
CA GLY A 24 4.66 -3.96 -10.89
C GLY A 24 5.89 -4.62 -10.29
N LEU A 25 7.02 -4.48 -10.97
CA LEU A 25 8.33 -4.99 -10.56
C LEU A 25 8.38 -6.52 -10.40
N GLN A 26 7.49 -7.23 -11.08
CA GLN A 26 7.55 -8.69 -11.15
C GLN A 26 8.43 -9.13 -12.33
N ASN A 27 9.35 -10.05 -12.06
CA ASN A 27 10.19 -10.63 -13.09
C ASN A 27 9.35 -11.53 -14.01
N ASN A 28 9.65 -11.49 -15.32
CA ASN A 28 9.07 -12.37 -16.33
C ASN A 28 7.57 -12.19 -16.57
N SER A 29 6.98 -11.07 -16.12
CA SER A 29 5.60 -10.72 -16.44
C SER A 29 5.59 -9.66 -17.54
N PRO A 30 5.05 -9.94 -18.73
CA PRO A 30 4.89 -8.90 -19.74
C PRO A 30 3.85 -7.88 -19.28
N LEU A 31 4.12 -6.59 -19.51
CA LEU A 31 3.16 -5.54 -19.23
C LEU A 31 1.99 -5.62 -20.19
N SER A 32 0.78 -5.48 -19.67
CA SER A 32 -0.42 -5.39 -20.50
C SER A 32 -0.48 -4.04 -21.21
N HIS A 33 -0.86 -4.03 -22.49
CA HIS A 33 -1.10 -2.79 -23.23
C HIS A 33 -2.41 -2.11 -22.83
N ASP A 34 -3.27 -2.79 -22.10
CA ASP A 34 -4.52 -2.26 -21.55
C ASP A 34 -4.67 -2.77 -20.13
N GLY A 35 -4.71 -1.88 -19.19
CA GLY A 35 -4.86 -2.29 -17.79
C GLY A 35 -4.17 -1.34 -16.82
N ILE A 36 -3.96 -1.84 -15.62
CA ILE A 36 -3.41 -1.06 -14.50
C ILE A 36 -2.25 -1.84 -13.88
N VAL A 37 -1.15 -1.15 -13.62
CA VAL A 37 -0.01 -1.70 -12.90
C VAL A 37 0.10 -0.98 -11.55
N MET A 38 0.12 -1.77 -10.48
CA MET A 38 0.26 -1.28 -9.11
C MET A 38 1.70 -1.44 -8.65
N THR A 39 2.27 -0.38 -8.08
CA THR A 39 3.61 -0.44 -7.50
C THR A 39 3.60 0.26 -6.14
N LEU A 40 3.80 -0.51 -5.08
CA LEU A 40 3.94 0.06 -3.74
C LEU A 40 5.32 0.70 -3.63
N MET A 41 5.35 1.98 -3.26
CA MET A 41 6.60 2.72 -3.13
C MET A 41 7.37 2.22 -1.90
N PRO A 42 8.71 2.18 -1.96
CA PRO A 42 9.53 1.57 -0.92
C PRO A 42 9.79 2.51 0.28
N TYR A 43 8.78 3.23 0.75
CA TYR A 43 8.88 4.07 1.93
C TYR A 43 7.53 4.18 2.62
N SER A 44 7.57 4.51 3.89
CA SER A 44 6.38 4.79 4.68
C SER A 44 6.66 5.87 5.71
N GLU A 45 5.60 6.54 6.15
CA GLU A 45 5.68 7.62 7.11
C GLU A 45 4.78 7.33 8.30
N ALA A 46 5.29 7.55 9.52
CA ALA A 46 4.49 7.40 10.72
C ALA A 46 3.45 8.51 10.82
N LEU A 47 2.21 8.14 11.09
CA LEU A 47 1.09 9.09 11.28
C LEU A 47 0.83 9.37 12.76
N ASP A 48 1.24 8.46 13.64
CA ASP A 48 1.04 8.60 15.08
C ASP A 48 2.21 7.97 15.85
N GLN A 49 2.12 7.99 17.15
CA GLN A 49 3.05 7.29 18.03
C GLN A 49 2.66 5.81 18.11
N PRO A 50 3.65 4.91 18.23
CA PRO A 50 3.33 3.51 18.42
C PRO A 50 2.48 3.28 19.66
N THR A 51 1.54 2.35 19.56
CA THR A 51 0.74 1.88 20.69
C THR A 51 1.14 0.47 21.05
N TYR A 52 1.04 0.16 22.33
CA TYR A 52 1.44 -1.13 22.87
C TYR A 52 0.27 -1.77 23.59
N ASP A 53 0.10 -3.05 23.38
CA ASP A 53 -0.85 -3.86 24.11
C ASP A 53 -0.16 -5.12 24.60
N ASN A 54 -0.37 -5.47 25.86
CA ASN A 54 0.25 -6.65 26.45
C ASN A 54 -0.85 -7.55 27.03
N GLU A 55 -0.88 -8.79 26.56
CA GLU A 55 -1.80 -9.81 27.04
C GLU A 55 -1.04 -11.12 27.16
N ASP A 56 -1.07 -11.74 28.34
CA ASP A 56 -0.46 -13.04 28.62
C ASP A 56 1.03 -13.10 28.23
N ASN A 57 1.80 -12.08 28.57
CA ASN A 57 3.23 -11.93 28.23
C ASN A 57 3.52 -11.81 26.73
N VAL A 58 2.48 -11.62 25.93
CA VAL A 58 2.63 -11.30 24.51
C VAL A 58 2.32 -9.83 24.32
N SER A 59 3.28 -9.10 23.82
CA SER A 59 3.10 -7.69 23.49
C SER A 59 2.84 -7.52 22.01
N THR A 60 1.90 -6.64 21.72
CA THR A 60 1.61 -6.21 20.35
C THR A 60 1.95 -4.74 20.24
N ILE A 61 2.77 -4.39 19.29
CA ILE A 61 3.09 -3.00 18.95
C ILE A 61 2.48 -2.69 17.59
N GLN A 62 1.79 -1.57 17.48
CA GLN A 62 1.25 -1.12 16.20
C GLN A 62 1.44 0.37 16.03
N ASN A 63 1.44 0.80 14.79
CA ASN A 63 1.64 2.19 14.43
C ASN A 63 0.85 2.45 13.15
N SER A 64 0.15 3.57 13.09
CA SER A 64 -0.50 4.00 11.86
C SER A 64 0.54 4.59 10.92
N ARG A 65 0.61 4.07 9.71
CA ARG A 65 1.59 4.50 8.73
C ARG A 65 0.95 4.83 7.40
N ALA A 66 1.47 5.86 6.75
CA ALA A 66 1.10 6.23 5.40
C ALA A 66 2.04 5.55 4.41
N PHE A 67 1.46 4.98 3.38
CA PHE A 67 2.16 4.38 2.25
C PHE A 67 1.70 5.05 0.97
N MET A 68 2.57 5.09 -0.03
CA MET A 68 2.23 5.54 -1.37
C MET A 68 2.21 4.36 -2.33
N MET A 69 1.19 4.30 -3.14
CA MET A 69 1.13 3.34 -4.25
C MET A 69 1.00 4.11 -5.56
N GLN A 70 1.86 3.76 -6.49
CA GLN A 70 1.78 4.29 -7.85
C GLN A 70 0.88 3.37 -8.68
N LEU A 71 -0.09 3.97 -9.35
CA LEU A 71 -0.94 3.29 -10.31
C LEU A 71 -0.62 3.82 -11.69
N ASP A 72 -0.25 2.92 -12.59
CA ASP A 72 0.01 3.22 -13.99
C ASP A 72 -1.13 2.64 -14.82
N PHE A 73 -1.82 3.52 -15.53
CA PHE A 73 -2.97 3.17 -16.37
C PHE A 73 -2.55 3.18 -17.83
N TYR A 74 -2.79 2.08 -18.52
CA TYR A 74 -2.42 1.88 -19.92
C TYR A 74 -3.67 1.67 -20.78
N GLY A 75 -3.60 2.08 -22.04
CA GLY A 75 -4.61 1.84 -23.04
C GLY A 75 -5.53 3.03 -23.29
N GLU A 76 -6.52 2.84 -24.15
CA GLU A 76 -7.43 3.92 -24.57
C GLU A 76 -8.27 4.48 -23.43
N GLN A 77 -8.58 3.68 -22.41
CA GLN A 77 -9.34 4.10 -21.25
C GLN A 77 -8.47 4.59 -20.08
N ALA A 78 -7.16 4.70 -20.27
CA ALA A 78 -6.22 5.02 -19.20
C ALA A 78 -6.57 6.33 -18.50
N PHE A 79 -6.81 7.41 -19.25
CA PHE A 79 -7.14 8.71 -18.69
C PHE A 79 -8.46 8.67 -17.89
N ASN A 80 -9.49 8.05 -18.47
CA ASN A 80 -10.79 7.94 -17.81
C ASN A 80 -10.72 7.12 -16.53
N ARG A 81 -10.01 6.00 -16.56
CA ARG A 81 -9.84 5.14 -15.39
C ARG A 81 -9.04 5.83 -14.29
N ALA A 82 -7.96 6.51 -14.65
CA ALA A 82 -7.14 7.24 -13.68
C ALA A 82 -7.93 8.35 -12.99
N ASN A 83 -8.71 9.11 -13.75
CA ASN A 83 -9.55 10.16 -13.20
C ASN A 83 -10.68 9.61 -12.33
N GLN A 84 -11.26 8.48 -12.70
CA GLN A 84 -12.29 7.85 -11.88
C GLN A 84 -11.74 7.45 -10.52
N VAL A 85 -10.55 6.84 -10.47
CA VAL A 85 -9.91 6.51 -9.19
C VAL A 85 -9.59 7.78 -8.41
N ALA A 86 -9.04 8.82 -9.07
CA ALA A 86 -8.69 10.07 -8.41
C ALA A 86 -9.90 10.73 -7.74
N VAL A 87 -11.05 10.73 -8.42
CA VAL A 87 -12.29 11.29 -7.88
C VAL A 87 -12.85 10.42 -6.75
N MET A 88 -12.81 9.10 -6.91
CA MET A 88 -13.44 8.17 -5.98
C MET A 88 -12.57 7.81 -4.78
N TRP A 89 -11.26 8.08 -4.81
CA TRP A 89 -10.32 7.55 -3.81
C TRP A 89 -10.72 7.87 -2.37
N ARG A 90 -11.20 9.07 -2.10
CA ARG A 90 -11.63 9.48 -0.75
C ARG A 90 -13.14 9.37 -0.53
N SER A 91 -13.85 8.72 -1.41
CA SER A 91 -15.31 8.58 -1.29
C SER A 91 -15.69 7.54 -0.23
N ALA A 92 -16.95 7.59 0.21
CA ALA A 92 -17.52 6.57 1.09
C ALA A 92 -17.48 5.18 0.43
N TYR A 93 -17.68 5.11 -0.89
CA TYR A 93 -17.59 3.85 -1.62
C TYR A 93 -16.23 3.19 -1.40
N THR A 94 -15.14 3.93 -1.64
CA THR A 94 -13.78 3.40 -1.49
C THR A 94 -13.51 2.99 -0.05
N THR A 95 -13.89 3.81 0.92
CA THR A 95 -13.70 3.49 2.33
C THR A 95 -14.44 2.22 2.74
N ASN A 96 -15.63 2.00 2.19
CA ASN A 96 -16.42 0.81 2.48
C ASN A 96 -15.89 -0.46 1.80
N GLU A 97 -15.26 -0.32 0.64
CA GLU A 97 -14.66 -1.45 -0.07
C GLU A 97 -13.32 -1.90 0.51
N LEU A 98 -12.58 -1.00 1.14
CA LEU A 98 -11.30 -1.30 1.76
C LEU A 98 -11.52 -1.70 3.23
N GLN A 99 -10.83 -2.74 3.69
CA GLN A 99 -11.04 -3.28 5.04
C GLN A 99 -9.90 -2.92 5.99
N THR A 100 -8.67 -3.19 5.60
CA THR A 100 -7.49 -2.92 6.44
C THR A 100 -6.74 -1.66 6.02
N ILE A 101 -7.09 -1.10 4.88
CA ILE A 101 -6.50 0.10 4.31
C ILE A 101 -7.50 1.25 4.43
N GLN A 102 -6.99 2.45 4.72
CA GLN A 102 -7.77 3.68 4.70
C GLN A 102 -7.25 4.58 3.60
N PRO A 103 -8.11 5.09 2.70
CA PRO A 103 -7.65 6.07 1.71
C PRO A 103 -7.35 7.40 2.40
N LEU A 104 -6.20 7.99 2.08
CA LEU A 104 -5.79 9.29 2.62
C LEU A 104 -6.03 10.41 1.60
N TYR A 105 -5.23 10.41 0.54
CA TYR A 105 -5.33 11.39 -0.53
C TYR A 105 -4.73 10.80 -1.80
N ASN A 106 -4.81 11.53 -2.88
CA ASN A 106 -4.11 11.18 -4.12
C ASN A 106 -3.50 12.44 -4.72
N ASN A 107 -2.46 12.22 -5.52
CA ASN A 107 -1.81 13.29 -6.26
C ASN A 107 -2.53 13.52 -7.60
N GLN A 108 -2.00 14.43 -8.38
CA GLN A 108 -2.54 14.77 -9.69
C GLN A 108 -2.34 13.62 -10.68
N VAL A 109 -3.35 13.35 -11.49
CA VAL A 109 -3.21 12.44 -12.63
C VAL A 109 -2.22 13.06 -13.62
N ARG A 110 -1.20 12.31 -14.00
CA ARG A 110 -0.15 12.78 -14.90
C ARG A 110 -0.07 11.93 -16.16
N ASN A 111 0.09 12.60 -17.28
CA ASN A 111 0.34 11.94 -18.55
C ASN A 111 1.81 11.52 -18.62
N MET A 112 2.04 10.22 -18.84
CA MET A 112 3.38 9.63 -18.90
C MET A 112 3.54 8.85 -20.21
N GLU A 113 3.03 9.39 -21.32
CA GLU A 113 3.12 8.75 -22.62
C GLU A 113 4.57 8.37 -22.95
N PHE A 114 4.71 7.23 -23.62
CA PHE A 114 6.01 6.75 -24.05
C PHE A 114 5.94 6.15 -25.45
N ILE A 115 7.09 5.99 -26.07
CA ILE A 115 7.22 5.35 -27.38
C ILE A 115 7.59 3.90 -27.13
N ASN A 116 6.78 2.96 -27.66
CA ASN A 116 7.04 1.53 -27.53
C ASN A 116 8.10 1.07 -28.55
N GLU A 117 8.44 -0.24 -28.51
CA GLU A 117 9.44 -0.86 -29.40
C GLU A 117 9.10 -0.74 -30.90
N GLN A 118 7.84 -0.49 -31.22
CA GLN A 118 7.37 -0.33 -32.60
C GLN A 118 7.26 1.13 -33.02
N ASP A 119 7.89 2.05 -32.31
CA ASP A 119 7.86 3.50 -32.52
C ASP A 119 6.42 4.07 -32.47
N GLN A 120 5.53 3.43 -31.71
CA GLN A 120 4.17 3.90 -31.49
C GLN A 120 4.01 4.54 -30.13
N TYR A 121 3.25 5.61 -30.05
CA TYR A 121 2.88 6.22 -28.78
C TYR A 121 1.89 5.35 -28.05
N GLU A 122 2.21 4.98 -26.82
CA GLU A 122 1.30 4.31 -25.91
C GLU A 122 0.81 5.28 -24.84
N LYS A 123 -0.51 5.28 -24.63
CA LYS A 123 -1.11 6.09 -23.58
C LYS A 123 -0.78 5.49 -22.22
N ARG A 124 -0.19 6.29 -21.36
CA ARG A 124 0.09 5.93 -19.99
C ARG A 124 -0.21 7.12 -19.08
N PHE A 125 -1.02 6.90 -18.09
CA PHE A 125 -1.33 7.90 -17.07
C PHE A 125 -0.96 7.34 -15.71
N MET A 126 -0.35 8.16 -14.89
CA MET A 126 0.11 7.79 -13.55
C MET A 126 -0.71 8.52 -12.52
N LEU A 127 -1.10 7.80 -11.47
CA LEU A 127 -1.75 8.33 -10.29
C LEU A 127 -1.08 7.76 -9.06
N GLU A 128 -0.63 8.62 -8.16
CA GLU A 128 -0.13 8.19 -6.86
C GLU A 128 -1.26 8.33 -5.84
N ILE A 129 -1.57 7.22 -5.16
CA ILE A 129 -2.56 7.19 -4.08
C ILE A 129 -1.85 6.99 -2.75
N ALA A 130 -2.26 7.79 -1.76
CA ALA A 130 -1.78 7.64 -0.40
C ALA A 130 -2.80 6.84 0.41
N LEU A 131 -2.31 5.87 1.14
CA LEU A 131 -3.13 4.99 1.96
C LEU A 131 -2.54 4.84 3.35
N GLN A 132 -3.39 4.57 4.32
CA GLN A 132 -2.99 4.23 5.67
C GLN A 132 -3.13 2.73 5.87
N TYR A 133 -2.11 2.15 6.43
CA TYR A 133 -2.12 0.77 6.92
C TYR A 133 -1.50 0.77 8.31
N ASN A 134 -2.01 -0.07 9.18
CA ASN A 134 -1.56 -0.13 10.57
C ASN A 134 -0.82 -1.46 10.80
N PRO A 135 0.47 -1.56 10.45
CA PRO A 135 1.22 -2.77 10.71
C PRO A 135 1.33 -3.00 12.21
N HIS A 136 1.23 -4.26 12.60
CA HIS A 136 1.39 -4.66 13.97
C HIS A 136 2.35 -5.84 14.06
N TYR A 137 3.09 -5.90 15.14
CA TYR A 137 4.05 -6.97 15.40
C TYR A 137 3.85 -7.45 16.82
N THR A 138 3.97 -8.75 17.01
CA THR A 138 3.87 -9.37 18.32
C THR A 138 5.21 -9.92 18.73
N TYR A 139 5.50 -9.83 20.01
CA TYR A 139 6.70 -10.44 20.60
C TYR A 139 6.39 -10.90 22.01
N THR A 140 7.14 -11.91 22.47
CA THR A 140 6.99 -12.43 23.82
C THR A 140 7.86 -11.61 24.75
N GLU A 141 7.25 -11.03 25.79
CA GLU A 141 7.97 -10.37 26.85
C GLU A 141 8.31 -11.34 27.96
N GLN A 142 9.45 -11.12 28.62
CA GLN A 142 9.77 -11.84 29.84
C GLN A 142 8.82 -11.36 30.95
N SER A 143 8.28 -12.31 31.73
CA SER A 143 7.53 -11.96 32.91
C SER A 143 8.45 -11.34 33.97
N ASP A 144 7.90 -10.60 34.91
CA ASP A 144 8.66 -10.02 36.01
C ASP A 144 9.40 -11.08 36.82
N THR A 145 8.90 -12.32 36.83
CA THR A 145 9.55 -13.45 37.49
C THR A 145 10.77 -13.98 36.73
N ASP A 146 10.85 -13.70 35.43
CA ASP A 146 11.96 -14.11 34.56
C ASP A 146 13.04 -13.02 34.45
N ILE A 147 12.74 -11.82 34.88
CA ILE A 147 13.70 -10.72 34.93
C ILE A 147 14.63 -10.97 36.12
N LEU A 148 15.88 -11.23 35.81
CA LEU A 148 16.90 -11.34 36.88
C LEU A 148 17.07 -9.99 37.55
N ALA A 149 17.05 -9.99 38.87
CA ALA A 149 17.39 -8.78 39.62
C ALA A 149 18.78 -8.27 39.20
N PRO A 150 18.95 -6.95 39.12
CA PRO A 150 20.30 -6.41 38.82
C PRO A 150 21.35 -7.04 39.74
N ASP A 151 22.47 -7.44 39.16
CA ASP A 151 23.55 -7.98 39.95
C ASP A 151 24.16 -6.86 40.79
N THR A 152 23.77 -6.82 42.06
CA THR A 152 24.22 -5.80 42.99
C THR A 152 25.65 -6.09 43.50
N SER A 153 26.21 -7.25 43.15
CA SER A 153 27.58 -7.59 43.51
C SER A 153 28.59 -7.14 42.44
N ALA A 154 28.16 -6.68 41.31
CA ALA A 154 29.05 -6.19 40.26
C ALA A 154 29.77 -4.92 40.76
N PRO A 155 31.09 -4.88 40.70
CA PRO A 155 31.81 -3.67 41.05
C PRO A 155 31.58 -2.61 39.97
N PHE A 156 31.38 -1.41 40.42
CA PHE A 156 31.28 -0.25 39.55
C PHE A 156 32.63 0.39 39.34
#